data_222a6bc610a1ac13da8bb40898c9c5ca
#
_entry.id   222a6bc610a1ac13da8bb40898c9c5ca
#
_cell.length_a   1.000
_cell.length_b   1.000
_cell.length_c   1.000
_cell.angle_alpha   90.00
_cell.angle_beta   90.00
_cell.angle_gamma   90.00
#
_symmetry.space_group_name_H-M   'P 1'
#
loop_
_entity.id
_entity.type
_entity.pdbx_description
1 polymer ?
#
loop_
_entity_poly.entity_id
_entity_poly.type
_entity_poly.pdbx_seq_one_letter_code
_entity_poly.pdbx_strand_id
1 'polypeptide(L)'
;VKLPDLNLLIYAIDEEAPRHAKARAWLEEVLSGTEAVAFAWAVLLGFVRISTNPAVLANPLSAEEALDYVEGWLEQPVADVVHPAPDHASLLRELLEPTGTAGNLTSDAHLAALAIEHGAELCSCDTDFARFTGLRLVNPLG
;
A
#
# COMPACT_ATOMS: atom_id res chain seq x y z
N VAL A 1 -9.69 -9.82 2.03
CA VAL A 1 -9.37 -8.39 1.97
C VAL A 1 -7.94 -8.21 1.51
N LYS A 2 -7.74 -7.36 0.52
CA LYS A 2 -6.41 -7.02 0.00
C LYS A 2 -6.06 -5.60 0.40
N LEU A 3 -4.84 -5.40 0.90
CA LEU A 3 -4.32 -4.09 1.29
C LEU A 3 -3.10 -3.79 0.40
N PRO A 4 -3.25 -2.94 -0.63
CA PRO A 4 -2.13 -2.61 -1.52
C PRO A 4 -1.08 -1.74 -0.82
N ASP A 5 0.18 -2.08 -1.07
CA ASP A 5 1.31 -1.25 -0.69
C ASP A 5 1.52 -0.11 -1.70
N LEU A 6 2.21 0.92 -1.27
CA LEU A 6 2.53 2.12 -2.03
C LEU A 6 3.16 1.82 -3.40
N ASN A 7 4.13 0.92 -3.44
CA ASN A 7 4.86 0.64 -4.67
C ASN A 7 3.96 0.12 -5.79
N LEU A 8 2.96 -0.69 -5.46
CA LEU A 8 2.01 -1.18 -6.46
C LEU A 8 1.19 -0.05 -7.07
N LEU A 9 0.79 0.93 -6.26
CA LEU A 9 0.04 2.09 -6.75
C LEU A 9 0.91 2.98 -7.65
N ILE A 10 2.15 3.18 -7.28
CA ILE A 10 3.12 3.95 -8.09
C ILE A 10 3.37 3.24 -9.42
N TYR A 11 3.66 1.93 -9.41
CA TYR A 11 3.88 1.18 -10.66
C TYR A 11 2.65 1.20 -11.55
N ALA A 12 1.45 1.19 -10.98
CA ALA A 12 0.21 1.20 -11.75
C ALA A 12 0.01 2.48 -12.57
N ILE A 13 0.64 3.60 -12.18
CA ILE A 13 0.50 4.88 -12.89
C ILE A 13 1.79 5.33 -13.61
N ASP A 14 2.94 4.78 -13.24
CA ASP A 14 4.23 5.18 -13.79
C ASP A 14 4.56 4.33 -15.03
N GLU A 15 4.34 4.88 -16.21
CA GLU A 15 4.57 4.18 -17.48
C GLU A 15 6.05 3.82 -17.70
N GLU A 16 6.97 4.47 -17.01
CA GLU A 16 8.41 4.17 -17.08
C GLU A 16 8.82 3.02 -16.16
N ALA A 17 7.94 2.60 -15.25
CA ALA A 17 8.24 1.50 -14.35
C ALA A 17 8.25 0.16 -15.10
N PRO A 18 9.27 -0.71 -14.89
CA PRO A 18 9.34 -2.01 -15.57
C PRO A 18 8.12 -2.90 -15.29
N ARG A 19 7.48 -2.73 -14.15
CA ARG A 19 6.31 -3.52 -13.73
C ARG A 19 4.98 -2.81 -13.96
N HIS A 20 5.00 -1.70 -14.69
CA HIS A 20 3.81 -0.87 -14.91
C HIS A 20 2.62 -1.68 -15.44
N ALA A 21 2.79 -2.41 -16.53
CA ALA A 21 1.69 -3.14 -17.17
C ALA A 21 1.06 -4.17 -16.24
N LYS A 22 1.88 -4.92 -15.50
CA LYS A 22 1.40 -5.94 -14.56
C LYS A 22 0.69 -5.31 -13.36
N ALA A 23 1.26 -4.23 -12.80
CA ALA A 23 0.68 -3.55 -11.65
C ALA A 23 -0.66 -2.91 -12.01
N ARG A 24 -0.72 -2.24 -13.15
CA ARG A 24 -1.96 -1.63 -13.64
C ARG A 24 -3.05 -2.67 -13.86
N ALA A 25 -2.72 -3.77 -14.55
CA ALA A 25 -3.67 -4.84 -14.81
C ALA A 25 -4.19 -5.46 -13.50
N TRP A 26 -3.28 -5.71 -12.54
CA TRP A 26 -3.65 -6.25 -11.24
C TRP A 26 -4.60 -5.32 -10.49
N LEU A 27 -4.26 -4.03 -10.42
CA LEU A 27 -5.08 -3.05 -9.69
C LEU A 27 -6.48 -2.91 -10.31
N GLU A 28 -6.56 -2.85 -11.63
CA GLU A 28 -7.83 -2.82 -12.35
C GLU A 28 -8.67 -4.08 -12.05
N GLU A 29 -8.03 -5.24 -12.03
CA GLU A 29 -8.70 -6.51 -11.74
C GLU A 29 -9.28 -6.55 -10.33
N VAL A 30 -8.48 -6.20 -9.30
CA VAL A 30 -8.95 -6.29 -7.92
C VAL A 30 -10.02 -5.23 -7.61
N LEU A 31 -9.92 -4.04 -8.19
CA LEU A 31 -10.91 -2.98 -7.98
C LEU A 31 -12.22 -3.24 -8.72
N SER A 32 -12.21 -4.04 -9.77
CA SER A 32 -13.43 -4.46 -10.48
C SER A 32 -13.96 -5.82 -10.02
N GLY A 33 -13.31 -6.44 -9.05
CA GLY A 33 -13.69 -7.73 -8.49
C GLY A 33 -14.77 -7.63 -7.41
N THR A 34 -14.87 -8.68 -6.58
CA THR A 34 -15.83 -8.78 -5.50
C THR A 34 -15.22 -8.81 -4.12
N GLU A 35 -13.92 -9.02 -4.02
CA GLU A 35 -13.20 -9.01 -2.75
C GLU A 35 -12.89 -7.56 -2.33
N ALA A 36 -13.07 -7.25 -1.04
CA ALA A 36 -12.77 -5.93 -0.50
C ALA A 36 -11.30 -5.55 -0.71
N VAL A 37 -11.08 -4.33 -1.15
CA VAL A 37 -9.75 -3.72 -1.28
C VAL A 37 -9.66 -2.60 -0.25
N ALA A 38 -8.77 -2.77 0.72
CA ALA A 38 -8.56 -1.82 1.80
C ALA A 38 -7.45 -0.84 1.43
N PHE A 39 -7.68 0.44 1.67
CA PHE A 39 -6.68 1.48 1.50
C PHE A 39 -6.32 2.08 2.85
N ALA A 40 -5.02 2.25 3.09
CA ALA A 40 -4.50 2.96 4.25
C ALA A 40 -4.14 4.40 3.85
N TRP A 41 -4.52 5.38 4.66
CA TRP A 41 -4.17 6.78 4.36
C TRP A 41 -2.67 7.01 4.29
N ALA A 42 -1.87 6.29 5.08
CA ALA A 42 -0.42 6.37 4.99
C ALA A 42 0.08 6.03 3.57
N VAL A 43 -0.54 5.03 2.93
CA VAL A 43 -0.22 4.64 1.55
C VAL A 43 -0.72 5.68 0.56
N LEU A 44 -1.95 6.15 0.71
CA LEU A 44 -2.53 7.15 -0.20
C LEU A 44 -1.75 8.48 -0.15
N LEU A 45 -1.38 8.93 1.05
CA LEU A 45 -0.55 10.13 1.20
C LEU A 45 0.85 9.93 0.62
N GLY A 46 1.44 8.77 0.81
CA GLY A 46 2.71 8.40 0.20
C GLY A 46 2.63 8.41 -1.33
N PHE A 47 1.53 7.91 -1.88
CA PHE A 47 1.29 7.95 -3.31
C PHE A 47 1.27 9.39 -3.83
N VAL A 48 0.51 10.29 -3.20
CA VAL A 48 0.46 11.70 -3.62
C VAL A 48 1.84 12.33 -3.53
N ARG A 49 2.57 12.09 -2.45
CA ARG A 49 3.91 12.65 -2.25
C ARG A 49 4.91 12.19 -3.31
N ILE A 50 4.94 10.89 -3.62
CA ILE A 50 5.92 10.32 -4.54
C ILE A 50 5.52 10.55 -5.99
N SER A 51 4.25 10.38 -6.35
CA SER A 51 3.80 10.54 -7.73
C SER A 51 3.92 11.97 -8.26
N THR A 52 3.97 12.95 -7.36
CA THR A 52 4.13 14.37 -7.72
C THR A 52 5.58 14.86 -7.63
N ASN A 53 6.52 13.99 -7.25
CA ASN A 53 7.91 14.36 -7.04
C ASN A 53 8.75 14.17 -8.31
N PRO A 54 9.24 15.27 -8.95
CA PRO A 54 10.03 15.17 -10.17
C PRO A 54 11.42 14.54 -9.95
N ALA A 55 11.88 14.43 -8.70
CA ALA A 55 13.12 13.73 -8.39
C ALA A 55 12.95 12.20 -8.42
N VAL A 56 11.72 11.71 -8.39
CA VAL A 56 11.41 10.28 -8.36
C VAL A 56 10.84 9.79 -9.69
N LEU A 57 9.83 10.50 -10.23
CA LEU A 57 9.19 10.12 -11.50
C LEU A 57 9.67 11.00 -12.64
N ALA A 58 9.92 10.38 -13.81
CA ALA A 58 10.28 11.10 -15.03
C ALA A 58 9.13 12.00 -15.50
N ASN A 59 7.89 11.53 -15.33
CA ASN A 59 6.68 12.27 -15.69
C ASN A 59 5.80 12.43 -14.45
N PRO A 60 6.14 13.36 -13.53
CA PRO A 60 5.38 13.50 -12.30
C PRO A 60 3.97 14.01 -12.55
N LEU A 61 3.05 13.57 -11.72
CA LEU A 61 1.67 14.07 -11.73
C LEU A 61 1.62 15.43 -11.05
N SER A 62 0.60 16.24 -11.42
CA SER A 62 0.20 17.37 -10.59
C SER A 62 -0.50 16.85 -9.33
N ALA A 63 -0.64 17.70 -8.31
CA ALA A 63 -1.39 17.34 -7.11
C ALA A 63 -2.83 16.97 -7.46
N GLU A 64 -3.46 17.72 -8.38
CA GLU A 64 -4.82 17.47 -8.83
C GLU A 64 -4.94 16.08 -9.49
N GLU A 65 -4.02 15.75 -10.40
CA GLU A 65 -4.02 14.45 -11.07
C GLU A 65 -3.83 13.30 -10.06
N ALA A 66 -2.92 13.45 -9.10
CA ALA A 66 -2.69 12.45 -8.07
C ALA A 66 -3.94 12.22 -7.22
N LEU A 67 -4.62 13.29 -6.83
CA LEU A 67 -5.86 13.21 -6.04
C LEU A 67 -7.02 12.63 -6.86
N ASP A 68 -7.07 12.89 -8.17
CA ASP A 68 -8.04 12.26 -9.06
C ASP A 68 -7.88 10.73 -9.04
N TYR A 69 -6.65 10.22 -9.05
CA TYR A 69 -6.41 8.79 -8.91
C TYR A 69 -6.91 8.26 -7.57
N VAL A 70 -6.57 8.94 -6.47
CA VAL A 70 -7.01 8.53 -5.13
C VAL A 70 -8.53 8.49 -5.04
N GLU A 71 -9.20 9.54 -5.47
CA GLU A 71 -10.67 9.60 -5.46
C GLU A 71 -11.27 8.49 -6.34
N GLY A 72 -10.70 8.27 -7.51
CA GLY A 72 -11.17 7.22 -8.42
C GLY A 72 -11.07 5.82 -7.81
N TRP A 73 -9.98 5.52 -7.11
CA TRP A 73 -9.84 4.24 -6.41
C TRP A 73 -10.86 4.11 -5.27
N LEU A 74 -11.01 5.16 -4.47
CA LEU A 74 -11.92 5.14 -3.32
C LEU A 74 -13.40 5.09 -3.72
N GLU A 75 -13.75 5.52 -4.93
CA GLU A 75 -15.11 5.44 -5.45
C GLU A 75 -15.52 4.05 -5.91
N GLN A 76 -14.58 3.12 -6.07
CA GLN A 76 -14.90 1.76 -6.50
C GLN A 76 -15.71 1.04 -5.42
N PRO A 77 -16.74 0.24 -5.81
CA PRO A 77 -17.63 -0.41 -4.83
C PRO A 77 -16.92 -1.29 -3.81
N VAL A 78 -15.80 -1.92 -4.17
CA VAL A 78 -15.05 -2.81 -3.27
C VAL A 78 -14.05 -2.07 -2.40
N ALA A 79 -13.81 -0.79 -2.66
CA ALA A 79 -12.81 0.00 -1.92
C ALA A 79 -13.33 0.39 -0.53
N ASP A 80 -12.44 0.31 0.45
CA ASP A 80 -12.71 0.72 1.82
C ASP A 80 -11.44 1.35 2.40
N VAL A 81 -11.60 2.23 3.38
CA VAL A 81 -10.47 2.83 4.10
C VAL A 81 -10.37 2.18 5.46
N VAL A 82 -9.17 1.71 5.82
CA VAL A 82 -8.94 1.05 7.10
C VAL A 82 -8.17 1.98 8.05
N HIS A 83 -8.52 1.89 9.31
CA HIS A 83 -7.95 2.71 10.37
C HIS A 83 -7.31 1.84 11.46
N PRO A 84 -6.32 2.38 12.21
CA PRO A 84 -5.72 1.65 13.31
C PRO A 84 -6.74 1.24 14.37
N ALA A 85 -6.57 0.02 14.90
CA ALA A 85 -7.33 -0.47 16.04
C ALA A 85 -6.89 0.24 17.33
N PRO A 86 -7.70 0.20 18.42
CA PRO A 86 -7.35 0.88 19.68
C PRO A 86 -6.01 0.45 20.29
N ASP A 87 -5.58 -0.80 20.05
CA ASP A 87 -4.33 -1.35 20.57
C ASP A 87 -3.20 -1.36 19.53
N HIS A 88 -3.30 -0.52 18.51
CA HIS A 88 -2.32 -0.44 17.41
C HIS A 88 -0.89 -0.23 17.91
N ALA A 89 -0.70 0.61 18.93
CA ALA A 89 0.63 0.87 19.49
C ALA A 89 1.26 -0.40 20.09
N SER A 90 0.45 -1.26 20.72
CA SER A 90 0.93 -2.53 21.28
C SER A 90 1.39 -3.47 20.17
N LEU A 91 0.63 -3.53 19.07
CA LEU A 91 1.00 -4.35 17.91
C LEU A 91 2.25 -3.83 17.24
N LEU A 92 2.38 -2.52 17.07
CA LEU A 92 3.61 -1.91 16.55
C LEU A 92 4.83 -2.30 17.38
N ARG A 93 4.70 -2.28 18.70
CA ARG A 93 5.78 -2.71 19.60
C ARG A 93 6.18 -4.16 19.34
N GLU A 94 5.22 -5.05 19.23
CA GLU A 94 5.49 -6.47 18.94
C GLU A 94 6.21 -6.66 17.61
N LEU A 95 5.83 -5.89 16.58
CA LEU A 95 6.43 -6.01 15.25
C LEU A 95 7.83 -5.40 15.17
N LEU A 96 8.08 -4.30 15.87
CA LEU A 96 9.36 -3.59 15.83
C LEU A 96 10.39 -4.08 16.83
N GLU A 97 9.98 -4.62 17.98
CA GLU A 97 10.88 -5.07 19.01
C GLU A 97 11.92 -6.10 18.53
N PRO A 98 11.53 -7.14 17.76
CA PRO A 98 12.51 -8.12 17.25
C PRO A 98 13.51 -7.53 16.26
N THR A 99 13.20 -6.40 15.64
CA THR A 99 14.09 -5.75 14.65
C THR A 99 15.18 -4.91 15.31
N GLY A 100 15.03 -4.60 16.61
CA GLY A 100 15.98 -3.79 17.37
C GLY A 100 15.98 -2.30 17.05
N THR A 101 15.19 -1.88 16.07
CA THR A 101 15.09 -0.45 15.66
C THR A 101 13.74 -0.22 14.99
N ALA A 102 13.28 1.01 15.05
CA ALA A 102 12.10 1.44 14.29
C ALA A 102 12.54 2.11 12.97
N GLY A 103 13.09 3.30 13.04
CA GLY A 103 13.69 4.01 11.89
C GLY A 103 12.85 3.89 10.62
N ASN A 104 13.50 3.44 9.56
CA ASN A 104 12.86 3.26 8.24
C ASN A 104 11.82 2.14 8.20
N LEU A 105 11.77 1.29 9.23
CA LEU A 105 10.79 0.21 9.33
C LEU A 105 9.47 0.67 9.94
N THR A 106 9.40 1.89 10.46
CA THR A 106 8.21 2.39 11.17
C THR A 106 6.96 2.39 10.28
N SER A 107 7.07 2.94 9.07
CA SER A 107 5.94 2.97 8.14
C SER A 107 5.53 1.57 7.67
N ASP A 108 6.51 0.70 7.46
CA ASP A 108 6.24 -0.69 7.06
C ASP A 108 5.55 -1.45 8.18
N ALA A 109 6.00 -1.27 9.43
CA ALA A 109 5.37 -1.89 10.59
C ALA A 109 3.93 -1.39 10.79
N HIS A 110 3.69 -0.10 10.55
CA HIS A 110 2.34 0.47 10.59
C HIS A 110 1.41 -0.22 9.59
N LEU A 111 1.87 -0.37 8.34
CA LEU A 111 1.08 -1.02 7.30
C LEU A 111 0.86 -2.50 7.60
N ALA A 112 1.91 -3.20 8.07
CA ALA A 112 1.79 -4.59 8.50
C ALA A 112 0.78 -4.75 9.65
N ALA A 113 0.81 -3.85 10.63
CA ALA A 113 -0.13 -3.86 11.74
C ALA A 113 -1.58 -3.67 11.26
N LEU A 114 -1.82 -2.74 10.34
CA LEU A 114 -3.15 -2.55 9.75
C LEU A 114 -3.64 -3.82 9.06
N ALA A 115 -2.78 -4.47 8.27
CA ALA A 115 -3.15 -5.72 7.60
C ALA A 115 -3.53 -6.80 8.61
N ILE A 116 -2.75 -6.97 9.67
CA ILE A 116 -3.01 -7.95 10.72
C ILE A 116 -4.34 -7.63 11.44
N GLU A 117 -4.54 -6.37 11.82
CA GLU A 117 -5.74 -5.91 12.54
C GLU A 117 -7.03 -6.17 11.75
N HIS A 118 -6.96 -6.00 10.44
CA HIS A 118 -8.12 -6.12 9.56
C HIS A 118 -8.22 -7.48 8.86
N GLY A 119 -7.33 -8.43 9.19
CA GLY A 119 -7.33 -9.75 8.57
C GLY A 119 -7.09 -9.69 7.07
N ALA A 120 -6.32 -8.70 6.60
CA ALA A 120 -6.05 -8.48 5.20
C ALA A 120 -4.74 -9.13 4.75
N GLU A 121 -4.67 -9.43 3.44
CA GLU A 121 -3.41 -9.76 2.80
C GLU A 121 -2.73 -8.45 2.40
N LEU A 122 -1.51 -8.24 2.86
CA LEU A 122 -0.69 -7.14 2.37
C LEU A 122 -0.14 -7.51 1.00
N CYS A 123 -0.51 -6.74 -0.02
CA CYS A 123 -0.04 -6.94 -1.39
C CYS A 123 1.13 -6.00 -1.65
N SER A 124 2.33 -6.57 -1.82
CA SER A 124 3.56 -5.79 -2.00
C SER A 124 4.62 -6.59 -2.74
N CYS A 125 5.46 -5.89 -3.50
CA CYS A 125 6.65 -6.45 -4.10
C CYS A 125 7.87 -6.35 -3.18
N ASP A 126 7.74 -5.70 -2.03
CA ASP A 126 8.84 -5.49 -1.08
C ASP A 126 8.97 -6.69 -0.15
N THR A 127 10.09 -7.41 -0.26
CA THR A 127 10.37 -8.59 0.56
C THR A 127 10.69 -8.25 2.02
N ASP A 128 10.98 -6.98 2.34
CA ASP A 128 11.27 -6.55 3.71
C ASP A 128 10.10 -6.78 4.67
N PHE A 129 8.87 -6.80 4.16
CA PHE A 129 7.69 -7.11 4.95
C PHE A 129 7.69 -8.53 5.51
N ALA A 130 8.46 -9.46 4.92
CA ALA A 130 8.52 -10.85 5.38
C ALA A 130 9.07 -10.99 6.80
N ARG A 131 9.74 -9.97 7.33
CA ARG A 131 10.26 -9.96 8.70
C ARG A 131 9.17 -9.86 9.77
N PHE A 132 7.96 -9.43 9.41
CA PHE A 132 6.89 -9.20 10.38
C PHE A 132 6.09 -10.49 10.61
N THR A 133 6.13 -10.99 11.84
CA THR A 133 5.42 -12.22 12.23
C THR A 133 3.90 -12.01 12.20
N GLY A 134 3.19 -12.97 11.65
CA GLY A 134 1.73 -12.95 11.60
C GLY A 134 1.16 -12.23 10.39
N LEU A 135 2.00 -11.60 9.57
CA LEU A 135 1.57 -10.91 8.36
C LEU A 135 1.36 -11.90 7.21
N ARG A 136 0.23 -11.78 6.53
CA ARG A 136 0.01 -12.47 5.25
C ARG A 136 0.48 -11.54 4.13
N LEU A 137 1.61 -11.86 3.54
CA LEU A 137 2.24 -11.08 2.49
C LEU A 137 2.09 -11.80 1.15
N VAL A 138 1.60 -11.08 0.15
CA VAL A 138 1.43 -11.60 -1.21
C VAL A 138 2.10 -10.64 -2.19
N ASN A 139 2.94 -11.18 -3.07
CA ASN A 139 3.45 -10.42 -4.20
C ASN A 139 2.58 -10.71 -5.43
N PRO A 140 1.66 -9.80 -5.82
CA PRO A 140 0.73 -10.06 -6.91
C PRO A 140 1.37 -10.03 -8.29
N LEU A 141 2.59 -9.56 -8.39
CA LEU A 141 3.30 -9.46 -9.68
C LEU A 141 4.28 -10.61 -9.93
N GLY A 142 4.37 -11.52 -8.98
CA GLY A 142 5.21 -12.71 -9.08
C GLY A 142 6.64 -12.53 -8.61
#